data_8852657f8da561cfc164321681946716
#
_entry.id   8852657f8da561cfc164321681946716
#
_cell.length_a   1.000
_cell.length_b   1.000
_cell.length_c   1.000
_cell.angle_alpha   90.00
_cell.angle_beta   90.00
_cell.angle_gamma   90.00
#
_symmetry.space_group_name_H-M   'P 1'
#
loop_
_entity.id
_entity.type
_entity.pdbx_description
1 polymer ?
#
loop_
_entity_poly.entity_id
_entity_poly.type
_entity_poly.pdbx_seq_one_letter_code
_entity_poly.pdbx_strand_id
1 'polypeptide(L)'
;MPDNGPLLAVRDLCLERGGRELFRELSFAIDRGQLVQIDGANGAGKTSLLRILAGLSRYGFSGRVERHASLLYLGHQPAVKALLTPRENLAWHVAGEARYDNEQIEGALASVGLYGYEDVPSSNLSAGQHRRVNLARLYLSRCPLWLLDEPFTAIDKTGVAELEKLMLRHVERGGAVVLTSHQLLRVDYTVRMLKLDEGLIA
;
A
#
# COMPACT_ATOMS: atom_id res chain seq x y z
N MET A 1 -1.60 -21.66 -17.99
CA MET A 1 -0.22 -21.14 -17.77
C MET A 1 -0.38 -19.94 -16.84
N PRO A 2 0.31 -19.85 -15.70
CA PRO A 2 0.30 -18.61 -14.94
C PRO A 2 0.82 -17.50 -15.87
N ASP A 3 0.09 -16.39 -15.92
CA ASP A 3 0.46 -15.21 -16.68
C ASP A 3 1.79 -14.69 -16.11
N ASN A 4 2.86 -14.85 -16.88
CA ASN A 4 4.24 -14.55 -16.46
C ASN A 4 4.59 -13.06 -16.69
N GLY A 5 3.58 -12.24 -17.03
CA GLY A 5 3.74 -10.80 -17.23
C GLY A 5 3.84 -10.02 -15.91
N PRO A 6 4.25 -8.74 -15.98
CA PRO A 6 4.29 -7.86 -14.83
C PRO A 6 2.89 -7.64 -14.25
N LEU A 7 2.80 -7.43 -12.93
CA LEU A 7 1.54 -7.04 -12.27
C LEU A 7 1.11 -5.62 -12.65
N LEU A 8 2.09 -4.76 -12.94
CA LEU A 8 1.90 -3.37 -13.33
C LEU A 8 3.07 -2.92 -14.23
N ALA A 9 2.77 -2.16 -15.29
CA ALA A 9 3.77 -1.55 -16.15
C ALA A 9 3.52 -0.04 -16.29
N VAL A 10 4.59 0.74 -16.27
CA VAL A 10 4.60 2.20 -16.41
C VAL A 10 5.49 2.57 -17.59
N ARG A 11 5.01 3.47 -18.46
CA ARG A 11 5.75 3.96 -19.62
C ARG A 11 5.67 5.48 -19.71
N ASP A 12 6.84 6.11 -19.78
CA ASP A 12 7.04 7.55 -20.02
C ASP A 12 6.16 8.43 -19.13
N LEU A 13 6.01 8.04 -17.86
CA LEU A 13 5.16 8.75 -16.92
C LEU A 13 5.82 10.04 -16.48
N CYS A 14 5.13 11.16 -16.73
CA CYS A 14 5.53 12.49 -16.30
C CYS A 14 4.44 13.10 -15.41
N LEU A 15 4.85 13.82 -14.37
CA LEU A 15 3.95 14.55 -13.50
C LEU A 15 4.46 15.95 -13.23
N GLU A 16 3.60 16.93 -13.56
CA GLU A 16 3.79 18.33 -13.18
C GLU A 16 2.68 18.74 -12.19
N ARG A 17 3.02 19.54 -11.19
CA ARG A 17 2.05 20.07 -10.23
C ARG A 17 2.42 21.48 -9.82
N GLY A 18 1.47 22.43 -10.01
CA GLY A 18 1.70 23.84 -9.66
C GLY A 18 2.86 24.48 -10.40
N GLY A 19 3.09 24.15 -11.69
CA GLY A 19 4.19 24.65 -12.49
C GLY A 19 5.56 24.05 -12.14
N ARG A 20 5.60 23.03 -11.27
CA ARG A 20 6.82 22.29 -10.94
C ARG A 20 6.71 20.86 -11.45
N GLU A 21 7.70 20.46 -12.22
CA GLU A 21 7.89 19.05 -12.60
C GLU A 21 8.33 18.26 -11.36
N LEU A 22 7.60 17.18 -11.06
CA LEU A 22 7.90 16.29 -9.95
C LEU A 22 8.71 15.07 -10.41
N PHE A 23 8.41 14.52 -11.56
CA PHE A 23 9.20 13.49 -12.22
C PHE A 23 8.86 13.43 -13.72
N ARG A 24 9.81 12.93 -14.51
CA ARG A 24 9.73 12.84 -15.99
C ARG A 24 10.17 11.46 -16.46
N GLU A 25 9.51 10.99 -17.53
CA GLU A 25 9.89 9.80 -18.31
C GLU A 25 10.10 8.53 -17.46
N LEU A 26 9.39 8.42 -16.33
CA LEU A 26 9.45 7.22 -15.50
C LEU A 26 8.90 6.02 -16.27
N SER A 27 9.75 5.02 -16.48
CA SER A 27 9.36 3.76 -17.12
C SER A 27 9.89 2.60 -16.29
N PHE A 28 8.98 1.74 -15.80
CA PHE A 28 9.33 0.58 -15.00
C PHE A 28 8.18 -0.45 -15.01
N ALA A 29 8.50 -1.65 -14.58
CA ALA A 29 7.51 -2.69 -14.33
C ALA A 29 7.63 -3.21 -12.88
N ILE A 30 6.53 -3.72 -12.37
CA ILE A 30 6.45 -4.42 -11.09
C ILE A 30 6.06 -5.86 -11.36
N ASP A 31 6.99 -6.75 -11.07
CA ASP A 31 6.83 -8.18 -11.26
C ASP A 31 6.43 -8.87 -9.95
N ARG A 32 5.99 -10.11 -10.05
CA ARG A 32 5.72 -10.96 -8.90
C ARG A 32 6.98 -11.17 -8.06
N GLY A 33 6.84 -11.24 -6.75
CA GLY A 33 7.95 -11.42 -5.82
C GLY A 33 8.77 -10.15 -5.60
N GLN A 34 8.36 -8.98 -6.08
CA GLN A 34 9.13 -7.75 -5.90
C GLN A 34 8.68 -6.98 -4.66
N LEU A 35 9.68 -6.53 -3.89
CA LEU A 35 9.51 -5.54 -2.82
C LEU A 35 10.21 -4.26 -3.27
N VAL A 36 9.41 -3.21 -3.55
CA VAL A 36 9.89 -1.95 -4.14
C VAL A 36 9.65 -0.81 -3.17
N GLN A 37 10.70 -0.08 -2.85
CA GLN A 37 10.60 1.15 -2.05
C GLN A 37 10.82 2.37 -2.95
N ILE A 38 9.84 3.28 -2.95
CA ILE A 38 9.94 4.56 -3.64
C ILE A 38 10.68 5.53 -2.71
N ASP A 39 11.82 6.02 -3.17
CA ASP A 39 12.65 7.00 -2.49
C ASP A 39 12.58 8.36 -3.18
N GLY A 40 12.88 9.41 -2.43
CA GLY A 40 12.91 10.80 -2.90
C GLY A 40 12.58 11.78 -1.78
N ALA A 41 12.95 13.03 -1.96
CA ALA A 41 12.72 14.12 -1.01
C ALA A 41 11.23 14.33 -0.69
N ASN A 42 10.95 15.04 0.40
CA ASN A 42 9.58 15.48 0.69
C ASN A 42 9.08 16.39 -0.44
N GLY A 43 7.90 16.08 -0.98
CA GLY A 43 7.35 16.80 -2.12
C GLY A 43 7.82 16.29 -3.50
N ALA A 44 8.69 15.27 -3.59
CA ALA A 44 9.12 14.66 -4.87
C ALA A 44 7.99 13.95 -5.65
N GLY A 45 6.82 13.78 -5.06
CA GLY A 45 5.69 13.18 -5.76
C GLY A 45 5.41 11.71 -5.42
N LYS A 46 6.05 11.13 -4.38
CA LYS A 46 5.89 9.73 -3.97
C LYS A 46 4.42 9.30 -3.81
N THR A 47 3.65 10.01 -2.99
CA THR A 47 2.20 9.79 -2.82
C THR A 47 1.43 9.98 -4.13
N SER A 48 1.82 10.96 -4.95
CA SER A 48 1.18 11.21 -6.25
C SER A 48 1.42 10.04 -7.20
N LEU A 49 2.64 9.52 -7.24
CA LEU A 49 2.97 8.33 -8.02
C LEU A 49 2.11 7.14 -7.57
N LEU A 50 2.09 6.81 -6.27
CA LEU A 50 1.27 5.71 -5.76
C LEU A 50 -0.22 5.87 -6.13
N ARG A 51 -0.77 7.08 -6.07
CA ARG A 51 -2.16 7.35 -6.47
C ARG A 51 -2.40 7.18 -7.96
N ILE A 52 -1.42 7.54 -8.80
CA ILE A 52 -1.47 7.28 -10.25
C ILE A 52 -1.42 5.76 -10.49
N LEU A 53 -0.49 5.04 -9.85
CA LEU A 53 -0.39 3.58 -9.94
C LEU A 53 -1.68 2.89 -9.49
N ALA A 54 -2.34 3.41 -8.45
CA ALA A 54 -3.62 2.91 -7.95
C ALA A 54 -4.83 3.26 -8.85
N GLY A 55 -4.66 4.13 -9.87
CA GLY A 55 -5.77 4.61 -10.71
C GLY A 55 -6.67 5.64 -10.03
N LEU A 56 -6.24 6.20 -8.90
CA LEU A 56 -6.97 7.22 -8.14
C LEU A 56 -6.75 8.64 -8.68
N SER A 57 -5.70 8.87 -9.45
CA SER A 57 -5.46 10.11 -10.20
C SER A 57 -5.73 9.85 -11.68
N ARG A 58 -6.63 10.63 -12.27
CA ARG A 58 -7.03 10.46 -13.68
C ARG A 58 -6.51 11.56 -14.59
N TYR A 59 -6.04 12.68 -14.02
CA TYR A 59 -5.60 13.88 -14.74
C TYR A 59 -4.32 14.44 -14.14
N GLY A 60 -3.65 15.32 -14.88
CA GLY A 60 -2.47 16.05 -14.43
C GLY A 60 -1.16 15.28 -14.57
N PHE A 61 -1.17 14.19 -15.33
CA PHE A 61 0.04 13.45 -15.70
C PHE A 61 -0.05 13.03 -17.17
N SER A 62 1.08 12.71 -17.78
CA SER A 62 1.19 12.08 -19.10
C SER A 62 1.90 10.74 -18.99
N GLY A 63 1.91 9.95 -20.08
CA GLY A 63 2.42 8.59 -20.06
C GLY A 63 1.32 7.54 -19.83
N ARG A 64 1.70 6.30 -19.60
CA ARG A 64 0.78 5.17 -19.53
C ARG A 64 1.05 4.27 -18.32
N VAL A 65 -0.01 3.85 -17.63
CA VAL A 65 0.02 2.85 -16.56
C VAL A 65 -0.92 1.72 -16.91
N GLU A 66 -0.36 0.54 -17.11
CA GLU A 66 -1.08 -0.69 -17.38
C GLU A 66 -1.13 -1.54 -16.10
N ARG A 67 -2.32 -1.94 -15.70
CA ARG A 67 -2.56 -2.76 -14.50
C ARG A 67 -3.05 -4.12 -14.96
N HIS A 68 -2.24 -5.15 -14.72
CA HIS A 68 -2.55 -6.52 -15.15
C HIS A 68 -3.07 -7.37 -14.00
N ALA A 69 -3.18 -6.78 -12.80
CA ALA A 69 -3.67 -7.46 -11.61
C ALA A 69 -4.51 -6.54 -10.73
N SER A 70 -5.35 -7.13 -9.87
CA SER A 70 -6.01 -6.39 -8.80
C SER A 70 -4.98 -5.87 -7.80
N LEU A 71 -5.27 -4.74 -7.18
CA LEU A 71 -4.36 -4.10 -6.23
C LEU A 71 -5.10 -3.59 -5.01
N LEU A 72 -4.40 -3.56 -3.87
CA LEU A 72 -4.81 -2.88 -2.66
C LEU A 72 -3.98 -1.61 -2.48
N TYR A 73 -4.62 -0.46 -2.34
CA TYR A 73 -3.95 0.80 -1.99
C TYR A 73 -4.29 1.20 -0.56
N LEU A 74 -3.27 1.37 0.27
CA LEU A 74 -3.38 1.98 1.58
C LEU A 74 -2.69 3.34 1.58
N GLY A 75 -3.48 4.40 1.62
CA GLY A 75 -2.99 5.77 1.63
C GLY A 75 -2.40 6.21 2.96
N HIS A 76 -1.77 7.37 2.97
CA HIS A 76 -1.20 7.99 4.16
C HIS A 76 -2.26 8.19 5.25
N GLN A 77 -3.44 8.68 4.89
CA GLN A 77 -4.55 8.79 5.83
C GLN A 77 -5.33 7.46 5.90
N PRO A 78 -5.62 6.94 7.10
CA PRO A 78 -6.46 5.77 7.24
C PRO A 78 -7.86 6.03 6.68
N ALA A 79 -8.30 5.22 5.73
CA ALA A 79 -9.65 5.30 5.19
C ALA A 79 -10.64 4.57 6.13
N VAL A 80 -10.71 5.00 7.38
CA VAL A 80 -11.59 4.47 8.44
C VAL A 80 -12.76 5.42 8.63
N LYS A 81 -13.98 4.89 8.52
CA LYS A 81 -15.22 5.65 8.74
C LYS A 81 -15.47 5.72 10.25
N ALA A 82 -15.48 6.93 10.80
CA ALA A 82 -15.58 7.17 12.24
C ALA A 82 -16.87 6.62 12.87
N LEU A 83 -17.98 6.61 12.13
CA LEU A 83 -19.28 6.13 12.60
C LEU A 83 -19.42 4.60 12.59
N LEU A 84 -18.49 3.89 11.95
CA LEU A 84 -18.46 2.43 11.90
C LEU A 84 -17.49 1.88 12.92
N THR A 85 -17.72 0.64 13.37
CA THR A 85 -16.76 -0.12 14.18
C THR A 85 -15.59 -0.62 13.31
N PRO A 86 -14.46 -1.07 13.89
CA PRO A 86 -13.40 -1.75 13.15
C PRO A 86 -13.91 -2.93 12.32
N ARG A 87 -14.77 -3.77 12.89
CA ARG A 87 -15.41 -4.90 12.20
C ARG A 87 -16.16 -4.41 10.94
N GLU A 88 -17.03 -3.43 11.09
CA GLU A 88 -17.80 -2.87 9.98
C GLU A 88 -16.91 -2.19 8.93
N ASN A 89 -15.87 -1.48 9.37
CA ASN A 89 -14.90 -0.86 8.47
C ASN A 89 -14.16 -1.88 7.59
N LEU A 90 -13.80 -3.04 8.14
CA LEU A 90 -13.17 -4.12 7.40
C LEU A 90 -14.18 -4.81 6.47
N ALA A 91 -15.36 -5.16 6.97
CA ALA A 91 -16.42 -5.78 6.19
C ALA A 91 -16.84 -4.91 5.00
N TRP A 92 -16.94 -3.59 5.20
CA TRP A 92 -17.32 -2.65 4.14
C TRP A 92 -16.24 -2.48 3.06
N HIS A 93 -14.97 -2.40 3.45
CA HIS A 93 -13.88 -2.12 2.51
C HIS A 93 -13.67 -3.22 1.49
N VAL A 94 -13.96 -4.44 1.86
CA VAL A 94 -13.70 -5.63 1.05
C VAL A 94 -14.93 -6.13 0.30
N ALA A 95 -16.06 -5.43 0.42
CA ALA A 95 -17.33 -5.81 -0.19
C ALA A 95 -17.31 -5.92 -1.73
N GLY A 96 -16.22 -5.49 -2.39
CA GLY A 96 -16.01 -5.66 -3.84
C GLY A 96 -15.36 -6.99 -4.24
N GLU A 97 -14.65 -7.69 -3.35
CA GLU A 97 -13.82 -8.84 -3.73
C GLU A 97 -14.22 -10.17 -3.07
N ALA A 98 -14.55 -10.15 -1.80
CA ALA A 98 -15.03 -11.32 -1.06
C ALA A 98 -15.75 -10.88 0.21
N ARG A 99 -16.73 -11.67 0.67
CA ARG A 99 -17.26 -11.52 2.01
C ARG A 99 -16.34 -12.30 2.95
N TYR A 100 -15.78 -11.62 3.95
CA TYR A 100 -15.08 -12.26 5.04
C TYR A 100 -16.08 -12.56 6.16
N ASP A 101 -15.93 -13.70 6.78
CA ASP A 101 -16.68 -14.03 7.97
C ASP A 101 -16.11 -13.26 9.20
N ASN A 102 -16.85 -13.30 10.29
CA ASN A 102 -16.46 -12.57 11.51
C ASN A 102 -15.12 -13.09 12.08
N GLU A 103 -14.84 -14.38 11.99
CA GLU A 103 -13.61 -14.97 12.50
C GLU A 103 -12.39 -14.47 11.75
N GLN A 104 -12.47 -14.34 10.42
CA GLN A 104 -11.39 -13.77 9.60
C GLN A 104 -11.14 -12.29 9.94
N ILE A 105 -12.22 -11.51 10.14
CA ILE A 105 -12.11 -10.08 10.51
C ILE A 105 -11.51 -9.94 11.91
N GLU A 106 -11.96 -10.72 12.88
CA GLU A 106 -11.42 -10.72 14.25
C GLU A 106 -9.95 -11.14 14.26
N GLY A 107 -9.58 -12.18 13.53
CA GLY A 107 -8.19 -12.60 13.35
C GLY A 107 -7.30 -11.51 12.76
N ALA A 108 -7.80 -10.78 11.76
CA ALA A 108 -7.08 -9.64 11.17
C ALA A 108 -6.90 -8.49 12.17
N LEU A 109 -7.94 -8.16 12.95
CA LEU A 109 -7.87 -7.14 13.99
C LEU A 109 -6.92 -7.55 15.13
N ALA A 110 -6.99 -8.80 15.58
CA ALA A 110 -6.07 -9.33 16.58
C ALA A 110 -4.61 -9.26 16.11
N SER A 111 -4.36 -9.56 14.82
CA SER A 111 -3.02 -9.52 14.21
C SER A 111 -2.39 -8.11 14.21
N VAL A 112 -3.19 -7.08 14.32
CA VAL A 112 -2.70 -5.69 14.43
C VAL A 112 -2.85 -5.13 15.87
N GLY A 113 -3.11 -5.99 16.86
CA GLY A 113 -3.24 -5.62 18.27
C GLY A 113 -4.51 -4.82 18.58
N LEU A 114 -5.61 -5.16 17.92
CA LEU A 114 -6.94 -4.57 18.14
C LEU A 114 -7.95 -5.60 18.69
N TYR A 115 -7.46 -6.67 19.32
CA TYR A 115 -8.32 -7.61 20.04
C TYR A 115 -9.13 -6.89 21.13
N GLY A 116 -10.45 -7.10 21.15
CA GLY A 116 -11.40 -6.44 22.07
C GLY A 116 -11.88 -5.06 21.63
N TYR A 117 -11.42 -4.56 20.46
CA TYR A 117 -11.87 -3.29 19.89
C TYR A 117 -12.80 -3.47 18.69
N GLU A 118 -13.18 -4.69 18.36
CA GLU A 118 -13.89 -5.05 17.13
C GLU A 118 -15.17 -4.25 16.94
N ASP A 119 -15.90 -4.04 18.05
CA ASP A 119 -17.23 -3.41 18.07
C ASP A 119 -17.24 -2.03 18.75
N VAL A 120 -16.06 -1.47 19.05
CA VAL A 120 -15.93 -0.09 19.55
C VAL A 120 -16.11 0.89 18.41
N PRO A 121 -16.98 1.94 18.52
CA PRO A 121 -17.09 2.95 17.47
C PRO A 121 -15.73 3.55 17.12
N SER A 122 -15.40 3.64 15.84
CA SER A 122 -14.07 4.10 15.42
C SER A 122 -13.82 5.57 15.80
N SER A 123 -14.86 6.38 16.05
CA SER A 123 -14.73 7.72 16.61
C SER A 123 -14.01 7.75 17.98
N ASN A 124 -14.04 6.65 18.72
CA ASN A 124 -13.44 6.50 20.04
C ASN A 124 -12.02 5.94 19.99
N LEU A 125 -11.52 5.64 18.80
CA LEU A 125 -10.19 5.11 18.60
C LEU A 125 -9.15 6.23 18.44
N SER A 126 -7.93 5.98 18.93
CA SER A 126 -6.78 6.84 18.68
C SER A 126 -6.34 6.81 17.21
N ALA A 127 -5.55 7.80 16.78
CA ALA A 127 -4.96 7.84 15.44
C ALA A 127 -4.14 6.58 15.12
N GLY A 128 -3.38 6.06 16.10
CA GLY A 128 -2.63 4.81 15.96
C GLY A 128 -3.55 3.60 15.79
N GLN A 129 -4.66 3.53 16.52
CA GLN A 129 -5.65 2.47 16.34
C GLN A 129 -6.35 2.56 14.98
N HIS A 130 -6.69 3.76 14.48
CA HIS A 130 -7.17 3.93 13.11
C HIS A 130 -6.16 3.41 12.08
N ARG A 131 -4.86 3.68 12.29
CA ARG A 131 -3.81 3.16 11.43
C ARG A 131 -3.79 1.63 11.44
N ARG A 132 -3.91 1.02 12.62
CA ARG A 132 -3.96 -0.45 12.77
C ARG A 132 -5.20 -1.06 12.08
N VAL A 133 -6.39 -0.44 12.18
CA VAL A 133 -7.59 -0.86 11.42
C VAL A 133 -7.30 -0.83 9.91
N ASN A 134 -6.63 0.24 9.42
CA ASN A 134 -6.26 0.32 8.01
C ASN A 134 -5.30 -0.81 7.59
N LEU A 135 -4.29 -1.12 8.42
CA LEU A 135 -3.31 -2.19 8.18
C LEU A 135 -3.94 -3.59 8.27
N ALA A 136 -4.98 -3.79 9.08
CA ALA A 136 -5.69 -5.06 9.17
C ALA A 136 -6.25 -5.54 7.82
N ARG A 137 -6.50 -4.61 6.88
CA ARG A 137 -6.92 -4.93 5.50
C ARG A 137 -5.90 -5.77 4.74
N LEU A 138 -4.61 -5.66 5.06
CA LEU A 138 -3.55 -6.47 4.43
C LEU A 138 -3.69 -7.95 4.76
N TYR A 139 -4.17 -8.29 5.97
CA TYR A 139 -4.39 -9.67 6.39
C TYR A 139 -5.58 -10.33 5.66
N LEU A 140 -6.51 -9.51 5.19
CA LEU A 140 -7.71 -9.94 4.49
C LEU A 140 -7.54 -9.90 2.96
N SER A 141 -6.58 -9.10 2.45
CA SER A 141 -6.44 -8.84 1.02
C SER A 141 -5.97 -10.07 0.25
N ARG A 142 -6.64 -10.33 -0.86
CA ARG A 142 -6.24 -11.31 -1.89
C ARG A 142 -5.57 -10.66 -3.11
N CYS A 143 -5.43 -9.33 -3.10
CA CYS A 143 -4.79 -8.60 -4.19
C CYS A 143 -3.31 -8.95 -4.29
N PRO A 144 -2.80 -9.36 -5.46
CA PRO A 144 -1.40 -9.69 -5.63
C PRO A 144 -0.48 -8.47 -5.57
N LEU A 145 -0.98 -7.25 -5.77
CA LEU A 145 -0.19 -6.03 -5.69
C LEU A 145 -0.66 -5.15 -4.54
N TRP A 146 0.26 -4.80 -3.63
CA TRP A 146 0.01 -3.83 -2.56
C TRP A 146 0.75 -2.52 -2.84
N LEU A 147 0.05 -1.40 -2.74
CA LEU A 147 0.58 -0.05 -2.83
C LEU A 147 0.39 0.64 -1.48
N LEU A 148 1.47 0.91 -0.75
CA LEU A 148 1.43 1.35 0.65
C LEU A 148 2.09 2.73 0.80
N ASP A 149 1.32 3.74 1.19
CA ASP A 149 1.81 5.09 1.38
C ASP A 149 2.14 5.35 2.85
N GLU A 150 3.45 5.42 3.17
CA GLU A 150 3.99 5.60 4.52
C GLU A 150 3.40 4.60 5.54
N PRO A 151 3.48 3.27 5.29
CA PRO A 151 2.78 2.29 6.11
C PRO A 151 3.25 2.25 7.58
N PHE A 152 4.46 2.69 7.88
CA PHE A 152 5.06 2.63 9.22
C PHE A 152 4.73 3.84 10.12
N THR A 153 4.04 4.86 9.60
CA THR A 153 3.67 6.04 10.38
C THR A 153 2.69 5.67 11.50
N ALA A 154 2.93 6.19 12.69
CA ALA A 154 2.10 6.01 13.89
C ALA A 154 1.91 4.56 14.37
N ILE A 155 2.89 3.68 14.10
CA ILE A 155 2.98 2.34 14.68
C ILE A 155 4.29 2.18 15.45
N ASP A 156 4.27 1.32 16.47
CA ASP A 156 5.42 1.04 17.32
C ASP A 156 6.41 0.08 16.63
N LYS A 157 7.59 -0.11 17.24
CA LYS A 157 8.64 -0.98 16.68
C LYS A 157 8.17 -2.43 16.46
N THR A 158 7.32 -2.94 17.33
CA THR A 158 6.77 -4.30 17.21
C THR A 158 5.84 -4.37 15.99
N GLY A 159 4.96 -3.38 15.84
CA GLY A 159 4.08 -3.30 14.67
C GLY A 159 4.84 -3.14 13.35
N VAL A 160 5.94 -2.38 13.34
CA VAL A 160 6.83 -2.29 12.16
C VAL A 160 7.36 -3.67 11.79
N ALA A 161 7.94 -4.41 12.76
CA ALA A 161 8.52 -5.74 12.52
C ALA A 161 7.45 -6.74 12.01
N GLU A 162 6.25 -6.71 12.57
CA GLU A 162 5.15 -7.59 12.10
C GLU A 162 4.68 -7.21 10.69
N LEU A 163 4.63 -5.93 10.36
CA LEU A 163 4.28 -5.47 9.02
C LEU A 163 5.36 -5.85 7.99
N GLU A 164 6.64 -5.74 8.34
CA GLU A 164 7.75 -6.18 7.50
C GLU A 164 7.65 -7.69 7.20
N LYS A 165 7.40 -8.52 8.23
CA LYS A 165 7.16 -9.97 8.07
C LYS A 165 5.94 -10.27 7.18
N LEU A 166 4.87 -9.48 7.33
CA LEU A 166 3.66 -9.66 6.51
C LEU A 166 3.95 -9.36 5.04
N MET A 167 4.68 -8.27 4.75
CA MET A 167 5.10 -7.93 3.39
C MET A 167 6.00 -9.01 2.79
N LEU A 168 6.96 -9.54 3.56
CA LEU A 168 7.81 -10.65 3.11
C LEU A 168 6.98 -11.88 2.74
N ARG A 169 6.10 -12.33 3.62
CA ARG A 169 5.21 -13.46 3.32
C ARG A 169 4.37 -13.24 2.07
N HIS A 170 3.97 -12.00 1.79
CA HIS A 170 3.19 -11.67 0.60
C HIS A 170 4.04 -11.81 -0.67
N VAL A 171 5.25 -11.26 -0.71
CA VAL A 171 6.13 -11.34 -1.89
C VAL A 171 6.64 -12.77 -2.12
N GLU A 172 6.97 -13.52 -1.08
CA GLU A 172 7.35 -14.94 -1.15
C GLU A 172 6.26 -15.84 -1.75
N ARG A 173 4.99 -15.46 -1.55
CA ARG A 173 3.83 -16.13 -2.16
C ARG A 173 3.52 -15.67 -3.59
N GLY A 174 4.40 -14.88 -4.20
CA GLY A 174 4.25 -14.37 -5.55
C GLY A 174 3.41 -13.10 -5.66
N GLY A 175 3.14 -12.42 -4.56
CA GLY A 175 2.64 -11.04 -4.57
C GLY A 175 3.75 -10.04 -4.85
N ALA A 176 3.42 -8.75 -4.89
CA ALA A 176 4.40 -7.66 -4.91
C ALA A 176 3.94 -6.52 -4.00
N VAL A 177 4.92 -5.80 -3.45
CA VAL A 177 4.68 -4.63 -2.61
C VAL A 177 5.45 -3.44 -3.16
N VAL A 178 4.76 -2.31 -3.34
CA VAL A 178 5.36 -1.00 -3.61
C VAL A 178 5.02 -0.08 -2.46
N LEU A 179 6.02 0.48 -1.81
CA LEU A 179 5.78 1.37 -0.67
C LEU A 179 6.61 2.64 -0.73
N THR A 180 6.10 3.66 -0.05
CA THR A 180 6.90 4.85 0.35
C THR A 180 7.27 4.73 1.81
N SER A 181 8.47 5.14 2.17
CA SER A 181 8.90 5.22 3.57
C SER A 181 10.10 6.14 3.71
N HIS A 182 10.19 6.84 4.85
CA HIS A 182 11.37 7.60 5.26
C HIS A 182 12.44 6.74 5.94
N GLN A 183 12.14 5.49 6.25
CA GLN A 183 13.09 4.55 6.84
C GLN A 183 13.32 3.38 5.88
N LEU A 184 14.55 2.88 5.89
CA LEU A 184 14.90 1.67 5.15
C LEU A 184 14.24 0.46 5.82
N LEU A 185 13.75 -0.47 4.99
CA LEU A 185 13.24 -1.75 5.45
C LEU A 185 14.38 -2.58 6.07
N ARG A 186 14.08 -3.23 7.20
CA ARG A 186 15.01 -4.11 7.90
C ARG A 186 14.64 -5.57 7.66
N VAL A 187 14.75 -5.98 6.41
CA VAL A 187 14.34 -7.30 5.94
C VAL A 187 15.50 -8.02 5.29
N ASP A 188 15.55 -9.33 5.43
CA ASP A 188 16.48 -10.20 4.69
C ASP A 188 15.83 -10.57 3.34
N TYR A 189 15.72 -9.57 2.47
CA TYR A 189 15.13 -9.68 1.14
C TYR A 189 15.64 -8.55 0.24
N THR A 190 15.71 -8.79 -1.06
CA THR A 190 16.12 -7.77 -2.02
C THR A 190 15.04 -6.69 -2.15
N VAL A 191 15.35 -5.47 -1.70
CA VAL A 191 14.49 -4.31 -1.85
C VAL A 191 14.96 -3.50 -3.06
N ARG A 192 14.11 -3.39 -4.08
CA ARG A 192 14.38 -2.54 -5.23
C ARG A 192 14.05 -1.09 -4.90
N MET A 193 15.02 -0.20 -5.06
CA MET A 193 14.82 1.24 -4.86
C MET A 193 14.38 1.92 -6.14
N LEU A 194 13.25 2.64 -6.10
CA LEU A 194 12.78 3.49 -7.18
C LEU A 194 12.96 4.96 -6.77
N LYS A 195 14.00 5.61 -7.30
CA LYS A 195 14.32 7.00 -6.98
C LYS A 195 13.57 7.95 -7.92
N LEU A 196 12.85 8.92 -7.36
CA LEU A 196 12.12 9.92 -8.15
C LEU A 196 12.98 11.11 -8.56
N ASP A 197 13.99 11.45 -7.78
CA ASP A 197 14.78 12.69 -7.96
C ASP A 197 15.82 12.57 -9.11
N GLU A 198 16.11 11.36 -9.60
CA GLU A 198 17.16 11.10 -10.60
C GLU A 198 16.64 10.67 -11.97
N GLY A 199 15.32 10.47 -12.14
CA GLY A 199 14.75 10.00 -13.42
C GLY A 199 15.28 8.64 -13.91
N LEU A 200 16.14 8.00 -13.13
CA LEU A 200 16.85 6.76 -13.46
C LEU A 200 16.46 5.64 -12.50
N ILE A 201 16.10 4.54 -13.10
CA ILE A 201 15.90 3.25 -12.43
C ILE A 201 17.22 2.49 -12.54
N ALA A 202 17.82 2.20 -11.43
CA ALA A 202 18.89 1.20 -11.35
C ALA A 202 18.29 -0.19 -11.12
#